data_ef07714cdbcf99e40636a140e9a2ae1b
#
_entry.id   ef07714cdbcf99e40636a140e9a2ae1b
#
_cell.length_a   1.000
_cell.length_b   1.000
_cell.length_c   1.000
_cell.angle_alpha   90.00
_cell.angle_beta   90.00
_cell.angle_gamma   90.00
#
_symmetry.space_group_name_H-M   'P 1'
#
loop_
_entity.id
_entity.type
_entity.pdbx_description
1 polymer ?
#
loop_
_entity_poly.entity_id
_entity_poly.type
_entity_poly.pdbx_seq_one_letter_code
_entity_poly.pdbx_strand_id
1 'polypeptide(L)'
;IATIAINGFNYALDFTGGTVVEVRFDHAVNVEGVRERLDAAGYAGAQVQTFGSGSDVLVRLQPLDGQTTTDANNRTAQDVLAAASLPDNAAHLLRTEFVGPQVGAELARNGVYAALFVIVGFLIYIGARFEWKFAVVATVTTMFDVLVVAAFFAWTGREYDLTVLAGLLAVMGFSINDTIVVFDRVRENFRSLRVEPLEIMNRSINQTLSRTIITSVVFFLSVLALYLYGGGSLEGLALSQMIGAVIGTLSSIFIACPMLTFGPLKVTKQDLLPKAKDEAALARRP
;
A
#
# COMPACT_ATOMS: atom_id res chain seq x y z
N ILE A 1 1.97 -11.78 -7.02
CA ILE A 1 3.11 -12.43 -6.34
C ILE A 1 4.22 -12.72 -7.35
N ALA A 2 3.96 -13.41 -8.48
CA ALA A 2 4.97 -13.66 -9.52
C ALA A 2 5.64 -12.36 -10.02
N THR A 3 4.88 -11.30 -10.23
CA THR A 3 5.37 -9.98 -10.65
C THR A 3 6.36 -9.38 -9.64
N ILE A 4 6.05 -9.48 -8.35
CA ILE A 4 6.95 -9.01 -7.28
C ILE A 4 8.26 -9.80 -7.29
N ALA A 5 8.20 -11.13 -7.53
CA ALA A 5 9.38 -11.99 -7.57
C ALA A 5 10.26 -11.77 -8.80
N ILE A 6 9.67 -11.37 -9.94
CA ILE A 6 10.39 -11.20 -11.21
C ILE A 6 10.93 -9.76 -11.33
N ASN A 7 10.10 -8.76 -11.08
CA ASN A 7 10.45 -7.36 -11.32
C ASN A 7 11.04 -6.66 -10.08
N GLY A 8 10.78 -7.20 -8.86
CA GLY A 8 11.11 -6.51 -7.62
C GLY A 8 10.30 -5.22 -7.42
N PHE A 9 10.72 -4.41 -6.46
CA PHE A 9 10.18 -3.07 -6.23
C PHE A 9 11.19 -2.01 -6.67
N ASN A 10 10.69 -0.97 -7.31
CA ASN A 10 11.46 0.26 -7.55
C ASN A 10 11.41 1.11 -6.28
N TYR A 11 12.31 0.83 -5.33
CA TYR A 11 12.35 1.54 -4.05
C TYR A 11 12.76 3.00 -4.26
N ALA A 12 11.98 3.90 -3.65
CA ALA A 12 12.28 5.32 -3.61
C ALA A 12 13.48 5.64 -2.73
N LEU A 13 13.91 6.90 -2.82
CA LEU A 13 15.01 7.46 -2.04
C LEU A 13 14.87 7.23 -0.53
N ASP A 14 13.65 7.24 -0.04
CA ASP A 14 13.32 7.02 1.37
C ASP A 14 13.87 5.72 1.94
N PHE A 15 14.04 4.70 1.11
CA PHE A 15 14.52 3.38 1.52
C PHE A 15 15.97 3.10 1.09
N THR A 16 16.42 3.70 -0.02
CA THR A 16 17.75 3.44 -0.59
C THR A 16 18.78 4.47 -0.17
N GLY A 17 18.34 5.65 0.24
CA GLY A 17 19.19 6.82 0.35
C GLY A 17 19.67 7.31 -1.01
N GLY A 18 20.33 8.45 -1.05
CA GLY A 18 20.88 9.07 -2.25
C GLY A 18 20.37 10.49 -2.48
N THR A 19 20.51 10.97 -3.70
CA THR A 19 20.05 12.30 -4.14
C THR A 19 19.07 12.15 -5.31
N VAL A 20 17.94 12.83 -5.25
CA VAL A 20 17.02 13.01 -6.36
C VAL A 20 17.04 14.45 -6.80
N VAL A 21 17.17 14.64 -8.11
CA VAL A 21 17.13 15.95 -8.76
C VAL A 21 16.02 15.94 -9.79
N GLU A 22 15.00 16.75 -9.58
CA GLU A 22 13.92 16.95 -10.54
C GLU A 22 14.28 18.14 -11.42
N VAL A 23 14.31 17.91 -12.73
CA VAL A 23 14.60 18.93 -13.73
C VAL A 23 13.51 19.02 -14.76
N ARG A 24 13.20 20.23 -15.17
CA ARG A 24 12.29 20.52 -16.30
C ARG A 24 13.08 21.02 -17.48
N PHE A 25 12.87 20.41 -18.63
CA PHE A 25 13.40 20.87 -19.91
C PHE A 25 12.38 21.73 -20.64
N ASP A 26 12.84 22.66 -21.48
CA ASP A 26 11.98 23.51 -22.30
C ASP A 26 11.15 22.69 -23.29
N HIS A 27 11.71 21.55 -23.76
CA HIS A 27 11.07 20.61 -24.67
C HIS A 27 11.24 19.18 -24.19
N ALA A 28 10.42 18.26 -24.71
CA ALA A 28 10.55 16.83 -24.43
C ALA A 28 11.97 16.33 -24.74
N VAL A 29 12.55 15.52 -23.84
CA VAL A 29 13.94 15.09 -23.93
C VAL A 29 14.05 13.57 -24.04
N ASN A 30 15.08 13.11 -24.73
CA ASN A 30 15.41 11.69 -24.76
C ASN A 30 16.16 11.30 -23.48
N VAL A 31 15.53 10.43 -22.67
CA VAL A 31 16.05 9.91 -21.40
C VAL A 31 17.43 9.28 -21.56
N GLU A 32 17.64 8.51 -22.64
CA GLU A 32 18.93 7.84 -22.88
C GLU A 32 20.06 8.85 -23.10
N GLY A 33 19.80 9.90 -23.88
CA GLY A 33 20.78 10.97 -24.09
C GLY A 33 21.09 11.76 -22.81
N VAL A 34 20.13 11.88 -21.86
CA VAL A 34 20.42 12.47 -20.53
C VAL A 34 21.30 11.53 -19.71
N ARG A 35 20.99 10.22 -19.73
CA ARG A 35 21.76 9.20 -19.02
C ARG A 35 23.22 9.16 -19.48
N GLU A 36 23.45 9.11 -20.79
CA GLU A 36 24.81 9.09 -21.36
C GLU A 36 25.64 10.33 -20.93
N ARG A 37 25.02 11.50 -20.87
CA ARG A 37 25.72 12.72 -20.42
C ARG A 37 26.04 12.70 -18.95
N LEU A 38 25.12 12.18 -18.11
CA LEU A 38 25.36 12.01 -16.67
C LEU A 38 26.46 10.99 -16.42
N ASP A 39 26.49 9.89 -17.16
CA ASP A 39 27.56 8.88 -17.09
C ASP A 39 28.92 9.49 -17.48
N ALA A 40 28.95 10.31 -18.54
CA ALA A 40 30.16 11.02 -18.99
C ALA A 40 30.63 12.08 -17.96
N ALA A 41 29.70 12.66 -17.19
CA ALA A 41 30.00 13.62 -16.12
C ALA A 41 30.42 12.94 -14.79
N GLY A 42 30.52 11.60 -14.76
CA GLY A 42 30.97 10.84 -13.60
C GLY A 42 29.85 10.31 -12.69
N TYR A 43 28.58 10.49 -13.08
CA TYR A 43 27.40 9.97 -12.38
C TYR A 43 26.97 8.61 -12.96
N ALA A 44 27.88 7.67 -13.05
CA ALA A 44 27.62 6.33 -13.55
C ALA A 44 26.55 5.62 -12.72
N GLY A 45 25.56 5.02 -13.39
CA GLY A 45 24.45 4.34 -12.73
C GLY A 45 23.33 5.27 -12.27
N ALA A 46 23.30 6.53 -12.72
CA ALA A 46 22.17 7.42 -12.50
C ALA A 46 20.90 6.83 -13.14
N GLN A 47 19.84 6.73 -12.35
CA GLN A 47 18.52 6.36 -12.87
C GLN A 47 17.82 7.61 -13.37
N VAL A 48 17.46 7.61 -14.65
CA VAL A 48 16.79 8.74 -15.30
C VAL A 48 15.41 8.29 -15.75
N GLN A 49 14.37 8.99 -15.34
CA GLN A 49 12.99 8.71 -15.68
C GLN A 49 12.27 10.00 -16.07
N THR A 50 11.40 9.92 -17.07
CA THR A 50 10.47 11.03 -17.39
C THR A 50 9.16 10.85 -16.65
N PHE A 51 8.53 11.96 -16.30
CA PHE A 51 7.18 11.96 -15.75
C PHE A 51 6.36 13.10 -16.36
N GLY A 52 5.03 13.01 -16.24
CA GLY A 52 4.13 14.03 -16.78
C GLY A 52 4.20 14.22 -18.29
N SER A 53 4.56 15.43 -18.73
CA SER A 53 4.53 15.86 -20.15
C SER A 53 5.72 15.36 -21.00
N GLY A 54 6.63 14.58 -20.41
CA GLY A 54 7.87 14.13 -21.10
C GLY A 54 8.99 15.18 -21.14
N SER A 55 8.75 16.39 -20.65
CA SER A 55 9.76 17.44 -20.41
C SER A 55 10.29 17.43 -18.97
N ASP A 56 9.58 16.81 -18.05
CA ASP A 56 9.99 16.68 -16.67
C ASP A 56 10.78 15.37 -16.50
N VAL A 57 11.97 15.47 -15.92
CA VAL A 57 12.89 14.36 -15.74
C VAL A 57 13.32 14.29 -14.28
N LEU A 58 13.24 13.10 -13.74
CA LEU A 58 13.73 12.76 -12.42
C LEU A 58 15.06 12.02 -12.58
N VAL A 59 16.09 12.56 -11.98
CA VAL A 59 17.44 11.98 -11.94
C VAL A 59 17.68 11.50 -10.51
N ARG A 60 17.88 10.20 -10.33
CA ARG A 60 18.24 9.60 -9.06
C ARG A 60 19.69 9.17 -9.08
N LEU A 61 20.45 9.65 -8.10
CA LEU A 61 21.83 9.30 -7.87
C LEU A 61 21.96 8.39 -6.65
N GLN A 62 22.78 7.36 -6.76
CA GLN A 62 23.16 6.55 -5.60
C GLN A 62 23.95 7.39 -4.59
N PRO A 63 23.94 7.01 -3.29
CA PRO A 63 24.74 7.70 -2.30
C PRO A 63 26.21 7.70 -2.72
N LEU A 64 26.81 8.88 -2.83
CA LEU A 64 28.22 9.03 -3.09
C LEU A 64 28.97 9.05 -1.73
N ASP A 65 30.04 8.28 -1.64
CA ASP A 65 30.86 8.20 -0.43
C ASP A 65 31.38 9.59 -0.04
N GLY A 66 31.09 10.00 1.20
CA GLY A 66 31.54 11.29 1.76
C GLY A 66 30.56 12.47 1.56
N GLN A 67 29.45 12.31 0.87
CA GLN A 67 28.42 13.35 0.72
C GLN A 67 27.39 13.26 1.86
N THR A 68 27.69 13.89 2.99
CA THR A 68 26.78 13.91 4.15
C THR A 68 26.24 15.31 4.46
N THR A 69 26.63 16.34 3.70
CA THR A 69 26.25 17.73 3.96
C THR A 69 25.33 18.30 2.90
N THR A 70 24.42 19.17 3.32
CA THR A 70 23.47 19.87 2.43
C THR A 70 24.20 20.66 1.32
N ASP A 71 25.35 21.21 1.61
CA ASP A 71 26.16 21.99 0.63
C ASP A 71 26.73 21.09 -0.46
N ALA A 72 27.16 19.87 -0.12
CA ALA A 72 27.63 18.90 -1.10
C ALA A 72 26.50 18.49 -2.05
N ASN A 73 25.30 18.29 -1.50
CA ASN A 73 24.13 17.91 -2.30
C ASN A 73 23.66 19.03 -3.23
N ASN A 74 23.72 20.30 -2.79
CA ASN A 74 23.40 21.43 -3.65
C ASN A 74 24.39 21.55 -4.83
N ARG A 75 25.67 21.26 -4.61
CA ARG A 75 26.67 21.19 -5.67
C ARG A 75 26.38 20.06 -6.64
N THR A 76 26.09 18.86 -6.13
CA THR A 76 25.69 17.71 -6.97
C THR A 76 24.47 18.03 -7.82
N ALA A 77 23.46 18.71 -7.26
CA ALA A 77 22.29 19.12 -8.03
C ALA A 77 22.62 20.10 -9.15
N GLN A 78 23.55 21.07 -8.90
CA GLN A 78 24.01 21.99 -9.91
C GLN A 78 24.86 21.30 -11.00
N ASP A 79 25.72 20.37 -10.61
CA ASP A 79 26.53 19.59 -11.54
C ASP A 79 25.65 18.70 -12.43
N VAL A 80 24.64 18.05 -11.85
CA VAL A 80 23.62 17.28 -12.59
C VAL A 80 22.85 18.18 -13.57
N LEU A 81 22.42 19.36 -13.10
CA LEU A 81 21.73 20.32 -13.95
C LEU A 81 22.58 20.75 -15.15
N ALA A 82 23.86 21.05 -14.87
CA ALA A 82 24.82 21.45 -15.91
C ALA A 82 25.09 20.32 -16.90
N ALA A 83 25.26 19.07 -16.41
CA ALA A 83 25.48 17.90 -17.26
C ALA A 83 24.25 17.51 -18.10
N ALA A 84 23.05 17.68 -17.52
CA ALA A 84 21.79 17.36 -18.19
C ALA A 84 21.40 18.38 -19.26
N SER A 85 21.75 19.68 -19.06
CA SER A 85 21.38 20.78 -19.95
C SER A 85 21.97 20.63 -21.36
N LEU A 86 21.19 21.03 -22.36
CA LEU A 86 21.62 21.12 -23.76
C LEU A 86 21.57 22.59 -24.22
N PRO A 87 22.40 22.99 -25.19
CA PRO A 87 22.36 24.35 -25.77
C PRO A 87 20.98 24.72 -26.31
N ASP A 88 20.29 23.75 -26.91
CA ASP A 88 18.96 23.95 -27.55
C ASP A 88 17.78 23.54 -26.66
N ASN A 89 18.03 22.97 -25.47
CA ASN A 89 16.99 22.52 -24.54
C ASN A 89 17.52 22.64 -23.10
N ALA A 90 17.34 23.82 -22.52
CA ALA A 90 17.82 24.11 -21.18
C ALA A 90 17.08 23.31 -20.11
N ALA A 91 17.81 22.86 -19.11
CA ALA A 91 17.24 22.19 -17.95
C ALA A 91 17.11 23.19 -16.78
N HIS A 92 15.95 23.20 -16.15
CA HIS A 92 15.65 24.04 -14.98
C HIS A 92 15.43 23.15 -13.78
N LEU A 93 16.10 23.46 -12.67
CA LEU A 93 15.93 22.74 -11.40
C LEU A 93 14.55 23.01 -10.84
N LEU A 94 13.76 21.96 -10.64
CA LEU A 94 12.46 22.05 -9.95
C LEU A 94 12.61 21.75 -8.46
N ARG A 95 13.29 20.67 -8.13
CA ARG A 95 13.40 20.17 -6.76
C ARG A 95 14.66 19.33 -6.60
N THR A 96 15.22 19.38 -5.41
CA THR A 96 16.31 18.49 -4.99
C THR A 96 15.96 17.90 -3.64
N GLU A 97 16.07 16.58 -3.55
CA GLU A 97 15.91 15.85 -2.29
C GLU A 97 17.14 15.00 -2.01
N PHE A 98 17.49 14.92 -0.75
CA PHE A 98 18.60 14.10 -0.26
C PHE A 98 18.17 13.31 0.95
N VAL A 99 18.44 12.01 0.93
CA VAL A 99 18.30 11.12 2.07
C VAL A 99 19.63 10.41 2.33
N GLY A 100 20.19 10.63 3.49
CA GLY A 100 21.42 9.92 3.89
C GLY A 100 21.18 8.41 3.98
N PRO A 101 22.16 7.55 3.63
CA PRO A 101 22.00 6.10 3.64
C PRO A 101 21.57 5.53 5.00
N GLN A 102 22.04 6.12 6.09
CA GLN A 102 21.65 5.73 7.45
C GLN A 102 20.16 6.03 7.73
N VAL A 103 19.69 7.19 7.27
CA VAL A 103 18.27 7.60 7.41
C VAL A 103 17.39 6.69 6.57
N GLY A 104 17.77 6.40 5.32
CA GLY A 104 17.03 5.48 4.45
C GLY A 104 16.88 4.08 5.08
N ALA A 105 17.98 3.52 5.59
CA ALA A 105 17.96 2.23 6.28
C ALA A 105 17.11 2.25 7.56
N GLU A 106 17.09 3.35 8.30
CA GLU A 106 16.26 3.52 9.49
C GLU A 106 14.76 3.61 9.10
N LEU A 107 14.44 4.37 8.08
CA LEU A 107 13.07 4.49 7.56
C LEU A 107 12.55 3.15 7.04
N ALA A 108 13.35 2.38 6.31
CA ALA A 108 13.01 1.04 5.86
C ALA A 108 12.70 0.11 7.03
N ARG A 109 13.55 0.09 8.05
CA ARG A 109 13.35 -0.71 9.25
C ARG A 109 12.09 -0.30 10.02
N ASN A 110 11.88 1.00 10.21
CA ASN A 110 10.70 1.53 10.89
C ASN A 110 9.41 1.23 10.11
N GLY A 111 9.46 1.26 8.77
CA GLY A 111 8.37 0.84 7.90
C GLY A 111 7.97 -0.63 8.10
N VAL A 112 8.96 -1.53 8.19
CA VAL A 112 8.71 -2.95 8.51
C VAL A 112 8.10 -3.10 9.90
N TYR A 113 8.61 -2.39 10.91
CA TYR A 113 8.05 -2.43 12.26
C TYR A 113 6.61 -1.90 12.30
N ALA A 114 6.31 -0.82 11.58
CA ALA A 114 4.95 -0.29 11.47
C ALA A 114 4.01 -1.32 10.85
N ALA A 115 4.40 -1.97 9.75
CA ALA A 115 3.62 -3.02 9.12
C ALA A 115 3.36 -4.21 10.06
N LEU A 116 4.38 -4.70 10.74
CA LEU A 116 4.24 -5.77 11.72
C LEU A 116 3.35 -5.38 12.89
N PHE A 117 3.50 -4.16 13.42
CA PHE A 117 2.66 -3.64 14.50
C PHE A 117 1.17 -3.60 14.11
N VAL A 118 0.88 -3.13 12.90
CA VAL A 118 -0.50 -3.08 12.38
C VAL A 118 -1.08 -4.48 12.21
N ILE A 119 -0.31 -5.42 11.63
CA ILE A 119 -0.75 -6.81 11.45
C ILE A 119 -1.06 -7.47 12.80
N VAL A 120 -0.15 -7.35 13.76
CA VAL A 120 -0.33 -7.92 15.11
C VAL A 120 -1.51 -7.26 15.81
N GLY A 121 -1.65 -5.92 15.72
CA GLY A 121 -2.79 -5.19 16.26
C GLY A 121 -4.12 -5.68 15.71
N PHE A 122 -4.20 -5.91 14.41
CA PHE A 122 -5.40 -6.46 13.77
C PHE A 122 -5.71 -7.89 14.23
N LEU A 123 -4.70 -8.75 14.31
CA LEU A 123 -4.89 -10.12 14.81
C LEU A 123 -5.43 -10.14 16.24
N ILE A 124 -4.88 -9.30 17.11
CA ILE A 124 -5.34 -9.18 18.50
C ILE A 124 -6.78 -8.65 18.54
N TYR A 125 -7.06 -7.55 17.81
CA TYR A 125 -8.38 -6.93 17.80
C TYR A 125 -9.47 -7.88 17.28
N ILE A 126 -9.24 -8.50 16.12
CA ILE A 126 -10.21 -9.40 15.52
C ILE A 126 -10.33 -10.70 16.32
N GLY A 127 -9.21 -11.24 16.84
CA GLY A 127 -9.20 -12.43 17.68
C GLY A 127 -9.94 -12.24 19.01
N ALA A 128 -9.92 -11.02 19.57
CA ALA A 128 -10.68 -10.68 20.76
C ALA A 128 -12.18 -10.44 20.46
N ARG A 129 -12.50 -9.94 19.27
CA ARG A 129 -13.88 -9.54 18.89
C ARG A 129 -14.68 -10.65 18.22
N PHE A 130 -14.00 -11.54 17.48
CA PHE A 130 -14.59 -12.62 16.70
C PHE A 130 -13.98 -13.97 17.06
N GLU A 131 -14.64 -15.04 16.63
CA GLU A 131 -14.09 -16.41 16.69
C GLU A 131 -12.86 -16.53 15.77
N TRP A 132 -11.90 -17.38 16.14
CA TRP A 132 -10.62 -17.52 15.46
C TRP A 132 -10.70 -17.73 13.94
N LYS A 133 -11.75 -18.42 13.44
CA LYS A 133 -11.97 -18.66 12.00
C LYS A 133 -12.17 -17.35 11.24
N PHE A 134 -12.95 -16.44 11.80
CA PHE A 134 -13.15 -15.10 11.23
C PHE A 134 -11.87 -14.28 11.27
N ALA A 135 -11.10 -14.38 12.36
CA ALA A 135 -9.83 -13.66 12.49
C ALA A 135 -8.83 -14.10 11.41
N VAL A 136 -8.69 -15.41 11.19
CA VAL A 136 -7.81 -15.94 10.13
C VAL A 136 -8.26 -15.49 8.76
N VAL A 137 -9.55 -15.62 8.43
CA VAL A 137 -10.07 -15.22 7.11
C VAL A 137 -9.89 -13.72 6.89
N ALA A 138 -10.24 -12.87 7.87
CA ALA A 138 -10.03 -11.43 7.74
C ALA A 138 -8.56 -11.08 7.48
N THR A 139 -7.64 -11.70 8.23
CA THR A 139 -6.20 -11.45 8.05
C THR A 139 -5.70 -11.90 6.67
N VAL A 140 -6.08 -13.10 6.24
CA VAL A 140 -5.70 -13.62 4.92
C VAL A 140 -6.23 -12.72 3.79
N THR A 141 -7.49 -12.29 3.89
CA THR A 141 -8.11 -11.40 2.89
C THR A 141 -7.41 -10.04 2.87
N THR A 142 -7.16 -9.43 4.03
CA THR A 142 -6.45 -8.15 4.11
C THR A 142 -5.02 -8.26 3.56
N MET A 143 -4.31 -9.38 3.86
CA MET A 143 -2.98 -9.61 3.28
C MET A 143 -3.04 -9.77 1.75
N PHE A 144 -4.07 -10.44 1.24
CA PHE A 144 -4.30 -10.54 -0.20
C PHE A 144 -4.47 -9.14 -0.83
N ASP A 145 -5.26 -8.25 -0.23
CA ASP A 145 -5.50 -6.91 -0.74
C ASP A 145 -4.20 -6.10 -0.79
N VAL A 146 -3.41 -6.13 0.28
CA VAL A 146 -2.10 -5.46 0.32
C VAL A 146 -1.16 -6.02 -0.74
N LEU A 147 -1.12 -7.35 -0.91
CA LEU A 147 -0.27 -7.99 -1.92
C LEU A 147 -0.69 -7.63 -3.34
N VAL A 148 -1.97 -7.47 -3.63
CA VAL A 148 -2.45 -7.04 -4.94
C VAL A 148 -2.04 -5.60 -5.23
N VAL A 149 -2.20 -4.69 -4.26
CA VAL A 149 -1.75 -3.30 -4.42
C VAL A 149 -0.22 -3.23 -4.60
N ALA A 150 0.54 -3.95 -3.77
CA ALA A 150 2.00 -4.04 -3.89
C ALA A 150 2.43 -4.63 -5.24
N ALA A 151 1.73 -5.65 -5.74
CA ALA A 151 1.99 -6.25 -7.04
C ALA A 151 1.72 -5.27 -8.20
N PHE A 152 0.75 -4.38 -8.07
CA PHE A 152 0.50 -3.33 -9.04
C PHE A 152 1.70 -2.36 -9.14
N PHE A 153 2.27 -1.92 -8.01
CA PHE A 153 3.46 -1.07 -8.02
C PHE A 153 4.68 -1.79 -8.63
N ALA A 154 4.90 -3.06 -8.29
CA ALA A 154 5.96 -3.88 -8.87
C ALA A 154 5.76 -4.12 -10.39
N TRP A 155 4.51 -4.24 -10.85
CA TRP A 155 4.20 -4.46 -12.27
C TRP A 155 4.39 -3.19 -13.10
N THR A 156 3.95 -2.05 -12.56
CA THR A 156 4.02 -0.76 -13.27
C THR A 156 5.39 -0.08 -13.17
N GLY A 157 6.30 -0.60 -12.32
CA GLY A 157 7.61 0.00 -12.07
C GLY A 157 7.55 1.36 -11.36
N ARG A 158 6.38 1.75 -10.84
CA ARG A 158 6.23 3.00 -10.08
C ARG A 158 7.06 2.97 -8.81
N GLU A 159 7.50 4.14 -8.38
CA GLU A 159 8.29 4.27 -7.16
C GLU A 159 7.50 3.82 -5.93
N TYR A 160 8.18 3.03 -5.11
CA TYR A 160 7.68 2.58 -3.82
C TYR A 160 8.35 3.42 -2.73
N ASP A 161 7.66 4.47 -2.30
CA ASP A 161 8.10 5.44 -1.30
C ASP A 161 7.38 5.24 0.05
N LEU A 162 7.67 6.09 1.02
CA LEU A 162 7.00 6.07 2.32
C LEU A 162 5.50 6.39 2.20
N THR A 163 5.09 7.17 1.20
CA THR A 163 3.68 7.51 1.00
C THR A 163 2.90 6.32 0.48
N VAL A 164 3.48 5.50 -0.41
CA VAL A 164 2.92 4.21 -0.84
C VAL A 164 2.81 3.25 0.33
N LEU A 165 3.85 3.14 1.17
CA LEU A 165 3.80 2.31 2.38
C LEU A 165 2.67 2.76 3.31
N ALA A 166 2.55 4.06 3.57
CA ALA A 166 1.45 4.62 4.36
C ALA A 166 0.09 4.31 3.74
N GLY A 167 -0.02 4.41 2.41
CA GLY A 167 -1.20 4.01 1.66
C GLY A 167 -1.57 2.54 1.84
N LEU A 168 -0.59 1.63 1.78
CA LEU A 168 -0.81 0.19 2.05
C LEU A 168 -1.31 -0.07 3.47
N LEU A 169 -0.75 0.61 4.47
CA LEU A 169 -1.23 0.51 5.85
C LEU A 169 -2.67 1.03 5.99
N ALA A 170 -3.02 2.11 5.28
CA ALA A 170 -4.38 2.63 5.25
C ALA A 170 -5.36 1.68 4.53
N VAL A 171 -4.93 1.02 3.43
CA VAL A 171 -5.71 -0.02 2.74
C VAL A 171 -6.05 -1.17 3.67
N MET A 172 -5.11 -1.60 4.53
CA MET A 172 -5.38 -2.62 5.54
C MET A 172 -6.54 -2.22 6.46
N GLY A 173 -6.55 -0.96 6.93
CA GLY A 173 -7.61 -0.43 7.80
C GLY A 173 -8.96 -0.35 7.08
N PHE A 174 -8.96 0.07 5.82
CA PHE A 174 -10.17 0.15 4.99
C PHE A 174 -10.76 -1.23 4.71
N SER A 175 -9.95 -2.16 4.20
CA SER A 175 -10.37 -3.52 3.85
C SER A 175 -10.94 -4.28 5.06
N ILE A 176 -10.27 -4.17 6.20
CA ILE A 176 -10.71 -4.85 7.43
C ILE A 176 -12.06 -4.32 7.93
N ASN A 177 -12.33 -3.01 7.76
CA ASN A 177 -13.60 -2.40 8.17
C ASN A 177 -14.79 -3.01 7.41
N ASP A 178 -14.68 -3.15 6.10
CA ASP A 178 -15.75 -3.77 5.28
C ASP A 178 -15.93 -5.25 5.61
N THR A 179 -14.83 -5.97 5.79
CA THR A 179 -14.86 -7.39 6.19
C THR A 179 -15.55 -7.59 7.54
N ILE A 180 -15.27 -6.72 8.54
CA ILE A 180 -15.90 -6.78 9.87
C ILE A 180 -17.42 -6.54 9.77
N VAL A 181 -17.86 -5.58 8.95
CA VAL A 181 -19.29 -5.28 8.77
C VAL A 181 -20.05 -6.51 8.23
N VAL A 182 -19.47 -7.18 7.24
CA VAL A 182 -20.07 -8.40 6.68
C VAL A 182 -20.03 -9.55 7.70
N PHE A 183 -18.92 -9.74 8.40
CA PHE A 183 -18.77 -10.81 9.40
C PHE A 183 -19.71 -10.64 10.59
N ASP A 184 -19.93 -9.42 11.06
CA ASP A 184 -20.89 -9.17 12.14
C ASP A 184 -22.31 -9.53 11.69
N ARG A 185 -22.68 -9.20 10.46
CA ARG A 185 -23.97 -9.61 9.88
C ARG A 185 -24.09 -11.12 9.67
N VAL A 186 -23.03 -11.78 9.21
CA VAL A 186 -22.96 -13.24 9.10
C VAL A 186 -23.22 -13.88 10.46
N ARG A 187 -22.53 -13.39 11.50
CA ARG A 187 -22.66 -13.89 12.85
C ARG A 187 -24.08 -13.71 13.43
N GLU A 188 -24.69 -12.56 13.17
CA GLU A 188 -26.07 -12.28 13.57
C GLU A 188 -27.05 -13.23 12.85
N ASN A 189 -26.91 -13.40 11.56
CA ASN A 189 -27.78 -14.28 10.76
C ASN A 189 -27.63 -15.76 11.12
N PHE A 190 -26.42 -16.23 11.45
CA PHE A 190 -26.23 -17.59 11.97
C PHE A 190 -26.96 -17.86 13.29
N ARG A 191 -27.10 -16.83 14.14
CA ARG A 191 -27.82 -16.95 15.42
C ARG A 191 -29.32 -16.90 15.25
N SER A 192 -29.81 -16.09 14.32
CA SER A 192 -31.25 -15.83 14.13
C SER A 192 -31.92 -16.77 13.12
N LEU A 193 -31.22 -17.13 12.03
CA LEU A 193 -31.78 -17.91 10.93
C LEU A 193 -31.52 -19.43 11.11
N ARG A 194 -32.45 -20.22 10.58
CA ARG A 194 -32.37 -21.70 10.56
C ARG A 194 -32.38 -22.19 9.10
N VAL A 195 -31.42 -21.69 8.31
CA VAL A 195 -31.26 -22.03 6.90
C VAL A 195 -29.82 -22.54 6.68
N GLU A 196 -29.54 -23.04 5.48
CA GLU A 196 -28.23 -23.55 5.09
C GLU A 196 -27.14 -22.46 5.21
N PRO A 197 -25.91 -22.82 5.60
CA PRO A 197 -24.80 -21.86 5.78
C PRO A 197 -24.55 -20.98 4.57
N LEU A 198 -24.64 -21.53 3.36
CA LEU A 198 -24.44 -20.78 2.12
C LEU A 198 -25.52 -19.70 1.92
N GLU A 199 -26.77 -20.02 2.26
CA GLU A 199 -27.86 -19.05 2.21
C GLU A 199 -27.70 -17.94 3.24
N ILE A 200 -27.18 -18.28 4.45
CA ILE A 200 -26.85 -17.27 5.47
C ILE A 200 -25.79 -16.30 4.93
N MET A 201 -24.72 -16.80 4.31
CA MET A 201 -23.68 -15.96 3.70
C MET A 201 -24.27 -15.04 2.64
N ASN A 202 -25.05 -15.59 1.70
CA ASN A 202 -25.67 -14.82 0.62
C ASN A 202 -26.60 -13.72 1.15
N ARG A 203 -27.43 -14.03 2.13
CA ARG A 203 -28.30 -13.04 2.80
C ARG A 203 -27.49 -11.95 3.49
N SER A 204 -26.41 -12.33 4.19
CA SER A 204 -25.57 -11.38 4.92
C SER A 204 -24.87 -10.41 3.98
N ILE A 205 -24.32 -10.90 2.87
CA ILE A 205 -23.71 -10.07 1.84
C ILE A 205 -24.74 -9.10 1.28
N ASN A 206 -25.92 -9.58 0.87
CA ASN A 206 -26.96 -8.73 0.28
C ASN A 206 -27.48 -7.67 1.26
N GLN A 207 -27.56 -7.96 2.54
CA GLN A 207 -27.97 -7.00 3.58
C GLN A 207 -26.94 -5.89 3.83
N THR A 208 -25.66 -6.16 3.61
CA THR A 208 -24.57 -5.20 3.82
C THR A 208 -24.11 -4.52 2.53
N LEU A 209 -24.46 -5.06 1.37
CA LEU A 209 -23.97 -4.68 0.05
C LEU A 209 -24.12 -3.17 -0.23
N SER A 210 -25.30 -2.62 0.00
CA SER A 210 -25.58 -1.21 -0.24
C SER A 210 -24.67 -0.30 0.60
N ARG A 211 -24.47 -0.65 1.87
CA ARG A 211 -23.59 0.11 2.77
C ARG A 211 -22.13 0.02 2.29
N THR A 212 -21.64 -1.17 2.00
CA THR A 212 -20.27 -1.40 1.54
C THR A 212 -19.99 -0.65 0.24
N ILE A 213 -20.91 -0.71 -0.74
CA ILE A 213 -20.75 0.02 -2.00
C ILE A 213 -20.75 1.53 -1.78
N ILE A 214 -21.68 2.07 -1.00
CA ILE A 214 -21.76 3.52 -0.75
C ILE A 214 -20.49 4.02 -0.05
N THR A 215 -20.05 3.34 1.01
CA THR A 215 -18.82 3.73 1.74
C THR A 215 -17.58 3.67 0.84
N SER A 216 -17.46 2.62 0.02
CA SER A 216 -16.33 2.45 -0.89
C SER A 216 -16.32 3.49 -2.02
N VAL A 217 -17.48 3.82 -2.59
CA VAL A 217 -17.59 4.85 -3.62
C VAL A 217 -17.23 6.23 -3.04
N VAL A 218 -17.76 6.59 -1.86
CA VAL A 218 -17.43 7.87 -1.21
C VAL A 218 -15.95 7.96 -0.89
N PHE A 219 -15.35 6.90 -0.36
CA PHE A 219 -13.93 6.84 -0.08
C PHE A 219 -13.11 6.96 -1.38
N PHE A 220 -13.46 6.19 -2.41
CA PHE A 220 -12.79 6.24 -3.71
C PHE A 220 -12.83 7.64 -4.32
N LEU A 221 -13.99 8.33 -4.30
CA LEU A 221 -14.12 9.69 -4.81
C LEU A 221 -13.28 10.70 -4.01
N SER A 222 -13.20 10.54 -2.69
CA SER A 222 -12.35 11.39 -1.84
C SER A 222 -10.88 11.21 -2.18
N VAL A 223 -10.44 9.98 -2.37
CA VAL A 223 -9.05 9.67 -2.72
C VAL A 223 -8.75 10.03 -4.19
N LEU A 224 -9.74 9.91 -5.08
CA LEU A 224 -9.62 10.39 -6.47
C LEU A 224 -9.39 11.92 -6.51
N ALA A 225 -10.10 12.68 -5.68
CA ALA A 225 -9.85 14.12 -5.56
C ALA A 225 -8.42 14.39 -5.05
N LEU A 226 -7.92 13.60 -4.10
CA LEU A 226 -6.54 13.69 -3.64
C LEU A 226 -5.54 13.36 -4.75
N TYR A 227 -5.83 12.34 -5.58
CA TYR A 227 -5.01 11.97 -6.73
C TYR A 227 -4.92 13.09 -7.77
N LEU A 228 -6.06 13.75 -8.06
CA LEU A 228 -6.13 14.80 -9.09
C LEU A 228 -5.56 16.14 -8.63
N TYR A 229 -5.67 16.47 -7.34
CA TYR A 229 -5.35 17.80 -6.80
C TYR A 229 -4.27 17.81 -5.71
N GLY A 230 -3.83 16.64 -5.22
CA GLY A 230 -2.90 16.51 -4.10
C GLY A 230 -1.42 16.76 -4.45
N GLY A 231 -1.10 16.84 -5.75
CA GLY A 231 0.29 16.99 -6.21
C GLY A 231 1.09 15.69 -6.17
N GLY A 232 2.29 15.72 -6.77
CA GLY A 232 3.12 14.53 -6.98
C GLY A 232 3.51 13.79 -5.70
N SER A 233 3.72 14.52 -4.59
CA SER A 233 4.09 13.90 -3.30
C SER A 233 3.00 12.99 -2.71
N LEU A 234 1.73 13.17 -3.09
CA LEU A 234 0.61 12.38 -2.58
C LEU A 234 0.07 11.38 -3.61
N GLU A 235 0.65 11.34 -4.81
CA GLU A 235 0.22 10.46 -5.89
C GLU A 235 0.31 8.98 -5.49
N GLY A 236 1.43 8.54 -4.91
CA GLY A 236 1.65 7.18 -4.46
C GLY A 236 0.65 6.75 -3.37
N LEU A 237 0.42 7.62 -2.39
CA LEU A 237 -0.59 7.43 -1.34
C LEU A 237 -2.00 7.27 -1.94
N ALA A 238 -2.40 8.21 -2.79
CA ALA A 238 -3.73 8.22 -3.38
C ALA A 238 -3.96 7.00 -4.28
N LEU A 239 -3.00 6.69 -5.15
CA LEU A 239 -3.11 5.56 -6.07
C LEU A 239 -3.21 4.21 -5.33
N SER A 240 -2.37 4.00 -4.29
CA SER A 240 -2.44 2.78 -3.48
C SER A 240 -3.81 2.63 -2.79
N GLN A 241 -4.37 3.72 -2.27
CA GLN A 241 -5.69 3.72 -1.64
C GLN A 241 -6.83 3.54 -2.64
N MET A 242 -6.75 4.12 -3.84
CA MET A 242 -7.77 3.91 -4.89
C MET A 242 -7.85 2.44 -5.31
N ILE A 243 -6.71 1.82 -5.58
CA ILE A 243 -6.65 0.40 -5.94
C ILE A 243 -7.12 -0.45 -4.77
N GLY A 244 -6.65 -0.13 -3.56
CA GLY A 244 -7.03 -0.81 -2.32
C GLY A 244 -8.52 -0.73 -2.03
N ALA A 245 -9.18 0.40 -2.29
CA ALA A 245 -10.61 0.56 -2.12
C ALA A 245 -11.40 -0.39 -3.03
N VAL A 246 -11.01 -0.48 -4.30
CA VAL A 246 -11.68 -1.39 -5.26
C VAL A 246 -11.45 -2.85 -4.88
N ILE A 247 -10.19 -3.23 -4.64
CA ILE A 247 -9.84 -4.62 -4.32
C ILE A 247 -10.42 -5.03 -2.97
N GLY A 248 -10.32 -4.20 -1.92
CA GLY A 248 -10.86 -4.50 -0.59
C GLY A 248 -12.38 -4.67 -0.59
N THR A 249 -13.10 -3.89 -1.39
CA THR A 249 -14.55 -4.07 -1.56
C THR A 249 -14.87 -5.40 -2.24
N LEU A 250 -14.15 -5.75 -3.30
CA LEU A 250 -14.36 -7.01 -4.00
C LEU A 250 -13.93 -8.21 -3.14
N SER A 251 -12.83 -8.12 -2.44
CA SER A 251 -12.29 -9.22 -1.63
C SER A 251 -13.17 -9.53 -0.43
N SER A 252 -13.76 -8.53 0.23
CA SER A 252 -14.69 -8.73 1.34
C SER A 252 -15.91 -9.56 0.93
N ILE A 253 -16.40 -9.37 -0.30
CA ILE A 253 -17.57 -10.07 -0.85
C ILE A 253 -17.19 -11.43 -1.44
N PHE A 254 -16.18 -11.45 -2.33
CA PHE A 254 -15.88 -12.61 -3.18
C PHE A 254 -14.79 -13.53 -2.62
N ILE A 255 -14.02 -13.11 -1.61
CA ILE A 255 -12.97 -13.91 -1.00
C ILE A 255 -13.31 -14.20 0.46
N ALA A 256 -13.52 -13.19 1.31
CA ALA A 256 -13.70 -13.38 2.75
C ALA A 256 -14.93 -14.27 3.06
N CYS A 257 -16.09 -13.96 2.49
CA CYS A 257 -17.30 -14.76 2.75
C CYS A 257 -17.22 -16.19 2.21
N PRO A 258 -16.80 -16.44 0.96
CA PRO A 258 -16.62 -17.81 0.47
C PRO A 258 -15.61 -18.62 1.29
N MET A 259 -14.52 -18.04 1.77
CA MET A 259 -13.55 -18.76 2.61
C MET A 259 -14.18 -19.32 3.89
N LEU A 260 -15.22 -18.68 4.43
CA LEU A 260 -15.96 -19.17 5.60
C LEU A 260 -16.92 -20.33 5.28
N THR A 261 -17.06 -20.72 4.02
CA THR A 261 -17.93 -21.83 3.61
C THR A 261 -17.16 -23.12 3.31
N PHE A 262 -15.83 -23.06 3.15
CA PHE A 262 -15.01 -24.18 2.72
C PHE A 262 -13.96 -24.60 3.75
N GLY A 263 -13.62 -25.90 3.73
CA GLY A 263 -12.48 -26.49 4.44
C GLY A 263 -12.51 -26.31 5.96
N PRO A 264 -11.31 -26.18 6.58
CA PRO A 264 -11.19 -26.06 8.05
C PRO A 264 -11.70 -24.72 8.60
N LEU A 265 -11.85 -23.72 7.73
CA LEU A 265 -12.37 -22.38 8.07
C LEU A 265 -13.91 -22.32 7.98
N LYS A 266 -14.57 -23.40 7.57
CA LYS A 266 -16.04 -23.44 7.52
C LYS A 266 -16.64 -23.11 8.88
N VAL A 267 -17.49 -22.07 8.88
CA VAL A 267 -18.23 -21.66 10.07
C VAL A 267 -19.50 -22.48 10.19
N THR A 268 -19.71 -23.00 11.38
CA THR A 268 -20.92 -23.77 11.74
C THR A 268 -21.67 -23.05 12.86
N LYS A 269 -22.95 -23.41 13.04
CA LYS A 269 -23.75 -22.85 14.13
C LYS A 269 -23.14 -23.14 15.51
N GLN A 270 -22.45 -24.28 15.65
CA GLN A 270 -21.79 -24.66 16.93
C GLN A 270 -20.63 -23.72 17.29
N ASP A 271 -19.90 -23.19 16.28
CA ASP A 271 -18.81 -22.25 16.50
C ASP A 271 -19.29 -20.90 17.10
N LEU A 272 -20.57 -20.55 16.86
CA LEU A 272 -21.16 -19.27 17.23
C LEU A 272 -22.09 -19.35 18.45
N LEU A 273 -22.33 -20.54 18.97
CA LEU A 273 -23.05 -20.71 20.22
C LEU A 273 -22.13 -20.25 21.37
N PRO A 274 -22.67 -19.53 22.39
CA PRO A 274 -21.90 -19.27 23.60
C PRO A 274 -21.38 -20.59 24.12
N LYS A 275 -20.08 -20.69 24.39
CA LYS A 275 -19.54 -21.85 25.13
C LYS A 275 -20.38 -21.98 26.37
N ALA A 276 -20.98 -23.17 26.60
CA ALA A 276 -21.73 -23.46 27.79
C ALA A 276 -20.89 -22.96 28.95
N LYS A 277 -21.45 -22.03 29.77
CA LYS A 277 -20.82 -21.60 31.00
C LYS A 277 -20.60 -22.87 31.76
N ASP A 278 -19.36 -23.10 32.17
CA ASP A 278 -19.00 -24.28 32.94
C ASP A 278 -19.84 -24.25 34.22
N GLU A 279 -20.96 -24.97 34.20
CA GLU A 279 -21.92 -25.00 35.36
C GLU A 279 -21.21 -25.50 36.59
N ALA A 280 -20.17 -26.33 36.41
CA ALA A 280 -19.26 -26.74 37.48
C ALA A 280 -18.43 -25.57 38.07
N ALA A 281 -18.10 -24.57 37.26
CA ALA A 281 -17.40 -23.37 37.75
C ALA A 281 -18.35 -22.40 38.48
N LEU A 282 -19.63 -22.37 38.07
CA LEU A 282 -20.68 -21.57 38.76
C LEU A 282 -21.08 -22.20 40.12
N ALA A 283 -21.12 -23.53 40.19
CA ALA A 283 -21.42 -24.26 41.40
C ALA A 283 -20.29 -24.20 42.45
N ARG A 284 -19.07 -23.76 42.07
CA ARG A 284 -17.93 -23.58 42.96
C ARG A 284 -17.73 -22.16 43.50
N ARG A 285 -18.63 -21.23 43.17
CA ARG A 285 -18.62 -19.90 43.79
C ARG A 285 -19.30 -19.98 45.17
N PRO A 286 -18.59 -19.61 46.26
CA PRO A 286 -19.15 -19.61 47.60
C PRO A 286 -20.30 -18.61 47.74
#